data_2216e5519a6dfbe48724445cf4f58557
#
_entry.id   2216e5519a6dfbe48724445cf4f58557
#
_cell.length_a   1.000
_cell.length_b   1.000
_cell.length_c   1.000
_cell.angle_alpha   90.00
_cell.angle_beta   90.00
_cell.angle_gamma   90.00
#
_symmetry.space_group_name_H-M   'P 1'
#
loop_
_entity.id
_entity.type
_entity.pdbx_description
1 polymer ?
#
loop_
_entity_poly.entity_id
_entity_poly.type
_entity_poly.pdbx_seq_one_letter_code
_entity_poly.pdbx_strand_id
1 'polypeptide(L)'
;MIIAIIIATILSVFNMAAGGDLQVAERGQHVQVVAPPPPPVDRYHHPEAVVDQWHDVAIEAGWPEDDWPRLACVIWRESRGYPFAHNPRPPDDSYGLIQLNMRAHWPWVRLLVDGYASELFDPYTNLMIGRTLFDKAVQAYGDGWQPWIATNGSCPGLPS
;
A
#
# COMPACT_ATOMS: atom_id res chain seq x y z
N MET A 1 43.37 43.20 -19.55
CA MET A 1 43.84 42.00 -20.25
C MET A 1 44.26 40.85 -19.27
N ILE A 2 44.11 40.99 -17.99
CA ILE A 2 44.49 39.98 -16.97
C ILE A 2 43.31 39.10 -16.50
N ILE A 3 42.09 39.60 -16.63
CA ILE A 3 40.88 38.88 -16.16
C ILE A 3 40.42 37.75 -17.12
N ALA A 4 40.76 37.88 -18.44
CA ALA A 4 40.39 36.87 -19.41
C ALA A 4 41.19 35.55 -19.34
N ILE A 5 42.41 35.61 -18.76
CA ILE A 5 43.31 34.43 -18.70
C ILE A 5 42.97 33.55 -17.48
N ILE A 6 42.39 34.11 -16.42
CA ILE A 6 42.04 33.34 -15.23
C ILE A 6 40.76 32.49 -15.46
N ILE A 7 39.83 32.93 -16.31
CA ILE A 7 38.59 32.19 -16.61
C ILE A 7 38.89 30.97 -17.49
N ALA A 8 39.88 31.06 -18.39
CA ALA A 8 40.24 29.91 -19.27
C ALA A 8 40.91 28.78 -18.50
N THR A 9 41.64 29.09 -17.41
CA THR A 9 42.34 28.05 -16.62
C THR A 9 41.43 27.29 -15.65
N ILE A 10 40.35 27.90 -15.22
CA ILE A 10 39.37 27.23 -14.31
C ILE A 10 38.49 26.27 -15.07
N LEU A 11 38.17 26.52 -16.34
CA LEU A 11 37.35 25.60 -17.16
C LEU A 11 38.13 24.32 -17.57
N SER A 12 39.45 24.34 -17.59
CA SER A 12 40.26 23.16 -17.97
C SER A 12 40.42 22.13 -16.86
N VAL A 13 40.23 22.49 -15.62
CA VAL A 13 40.40 21.57 -14.46
C VAL A 13 39.10 20.80 -14.15
N PHE A 14 37.96 21.27 -14.61
CA PHE A 14 36.67 20.59 -14.38
C PHE A 14 36.33 19.50 -15.41
N ASN A 15 37.14 19.34 -16.47
CA ASN A 15 36.81 18.40 -17.58
C ASN A 15 37.56 17.07 -17.50
N MET A 16 38.28 16.76 -16.42
CA MET A 16 39.02 15.50 -16.27
C MET A 16 38.54 14.57 -15.18
N ALA A 17 37.35 14.78 -14.60
CA ALA A 17 36.79 13.93 -13.53
C ALA A 17 35.36 13.48 -13.77
N ALA A 18 34.90 13.34 -15.00
CA ALA A 18 33.58 12.82 -15.30
C ALA A 18 33.61 11.77 -16.43
N GLY A 19 34.47 10.76 -16.23
CA GLY A 19 34.38 9.49 -16.92
C GLY A 19 33.53 8.50 -16.12
N GLY A 20 32.37 8.92 -15.66
CA GLY A 20 31.33 8.04 -15.14
C GLY A 20 30.14 8.19 -16.05
N ASP A 21 29.80 7.12 -16.76
CA ASP A 21 28.54 7.02 -17.49
C ASP A 21 27.39 7.41 -16.57
N LEU A 22 26.92 8.63 -16.69
CA LEU A 22 25.60 8.99 -16.23
C LEU A 22 24.61 8.25 -17.15
N GLN A 23 24.31 7.02 -16.80
CA GLN A 23 23.11 6.39 -17.30
C GLN A 23 21.95 7.24 -16.80
N VAL A 24 21.43 8.07 -17.70
CA VAL A 24 20.13 8.68 -17.53
C VAL A 24 19.16 7.52 -17.44
N ALA A 25 18.75 7.18 -16.23
CA ALA A 25 17.65 6.26 -16.02
C ALA A 25 16.44 6.88 -16.72
N GLU A 26 16.03 6.29 -17.84
CA GLU A 26 14.81 6.65 -18.53
C GLU A 26 13.65 6.49 -17.56
N ARG A 27 13.16 7.60 -17.04
CA ARG A 27 11.88 7.68 -16.37
C ARG A 27 10.80 7.34 -17.38
N GLY A 28 10.30 6.14 -17.37
CA GLY A 28 9.20 5.80 -18.26
C GLY A 28 8.93 4.31 -18.46
N GLN A 29 9.70 3.44 -17.90
CA GLN A 29 9.28 2.04 -17.88
C GLN A 29 8.33 1.83 -16.70
N HIS A 30 7.02 1.86 -16.98
CA HIS A 30 6.03 1.24 -16.10
C HIS A 30 6.47 -0.21 -15.92
N VAL A 31 7.11 -0.50 -14.81
CA VAL A 31 7.27 -1.88 -14.36
C VAL A 31 5.85 -2.36 -14.09
N GLN A 32 5.27 -3.10 -15.03
CA GLN A 32 4.10 -3.88 -14.73
C GLN A 32 4.53 -4.86 -13.63
N VAL A 33 4.14 -4.56 -12.40
CA VAL A 33 4.23 -5.51 -11.30
C VAL A 33 3.25 -6.63 -11.67
N VAL A 34 3.75 -7.64 -12.36
CA VAL A 34 2.99 -8.88 -12.58
C VAL A 34 2.84 -9.49 -11.19
N ALA A 35 1.62 -9.49 -10.68
CA ALA A 35 1.30 -10.14 -9.42
C ALA A 35 1.87 -11.57 -9.45
N PRO A 36 2.65 -11.98 -8.44
CA PRO A 36 3.04 -13.37 -8.34
C PRO A 36 1.78 -14.24 -8.29
N PRO A 37 1.81 -15.45 -8.85
CA PRO A 37 0.69 -16.36 -8.73
C PRO A 37 0.37 -16.53 -7.23
N PRO A 38 -0.93 -16.60 -6.86
CA PRO A 38 -1.30 -16.85 -5.49
C PRO A 38 -0.55 -18.10 -4.99
N PRO A 39 -0.02 -18.08 -3.77
CA PRO A 39 0.60 -19.27 -3.19
C PRO A 39 -0.37 -20.45 -3.30
N PRO A 40 0.12 -21.66 -3.53
CA PRO A 40 -0.70 -22.84 -3.55
C PRO A 40 -1.57 -22.84 -2.28
N VAL A 41 -2.88 -22.85 -2.44
CA VAL A 41 -3.79 -22.93 -1.28
C VAL A 41 -3.58 -24.31 -0.69
N ASP A 42 -2.71 -24.39 0.30
CA ASP A 42 -2.61 -25.58 1.12
C ASP A 42 -3.92 -25.71 1.88
N ARG A 43 -4.73 -26.68 1.49
CA ARG A 43 -6.06 -26.91 2.07
C ARG A 43 -5.99 -27.35 3.54
N TYR A 44 -4.80 -27.58 4.05
CA TYR A 44 -4.53 -28.04 5.41
C TYR A 44 -3.95 -26.94 6.33
N HIS A 45 -3.63 -25.74 5.79
CA HIS A 45 -3.21 -24.64 6.64
C HIS A 45 -4.43 -23.95 7.25
N HIS A 46 -4.38 -23.83 8.56
CA HIS A 46 -5.38 -23.09 9.33
C HIS A 46 -5.49 -21.66 8.78
N PRO A 47 -6.70 -21.12 8.56
CA PRO A 47 -6.88 -19.76 8.02
C PRO A 47 -6.06 -18.68 8.74
N GLU A 48 -5.87 -18.82 10.04
CA GLU A 48 -5.08 -17.92 10.89
C GLU A 48 -3.63 -17.80 10.40
N ALA A 49 -2.96 -18.90 10.07
CA ALA A 49 -1.55 -18.87 9.66
C ALA A 49 -1.29 -18.05 8.38
N VAL A 50 -2.27 -17.95 7.48
CA VAL A 50 -2.13 -17.16 6.23
C VAL A 50 -2.25 -15.67 6.50
N VAL A 51 -3.00 -15.28 7.53
CA VAL A 51 -3.21 -13.89 7.90
C VAL A 51 -2.16 -13.40 8.88
N ASP A 52 -1.71 -14.27 9.80
CA ASP A 52 -0.76 -13.94 10.85
C ASP A 52 0.58 -13.40 10.33
N GLN A 53 0.97 -13.74 9.11
CA GLN A 53 2.14 -13.17 8.46
C GLN A 53 2.06 -11.63 8.33
N TRP A 54 0.87 -11.04 8.41
CA TRP A 54 0.65 -9.60 8.27
C TRP A 54 0.60 -8.87 9.61
N HIS A 55 0.73 -9.60 10.74
CA HIS A 55 0.65 -9.01 12.07
C HIS A 55 1.65 -7.87 12.26
N ASP A 56 2.94 -8.16 12.09
CA ASP A 56 4.01 -7.18 12.33
C ASP A 56 3.90 -5.97 11.38
N VAL A 57 3.49 -6.22 10.13
CA VAL A 57 3.23 -5.16 9.15
C VAL A 57 2.06 -4.28 9.57
N ALA A 58 1.02 -4.86 10.18
CA ALA A 58 -0.12 -4.10 10.68
C ALA A 58 0.28 -3.20 11.87
N ILE A 59 1.07 -3.73 12.80
CA ILE A 59 1.58 -2.95 13.93
C ILE A 59 2.45 -1.80 13.44
N GLU A 60 3.35 -2.05 12.49
CA GLU A 60 4.18 -1.01 11.86
C GLU A 60 3.32 0.04 11.13
N ALA A 61 2.22 -0.36 10.51
CA ALA A 61 1.26 0.52 9.85
C ALA A 61 0.36 1.30 10.83
N GLY A 62 0.55 1.12 12.14
CA GLY A 62 -0.11 1.89 13.21
C GLY A 62 -1.40 1.29 13.75
N TRP A 63 -1.68 0.01 13.46
CA TRP A 63 -2.80 -0.69 14.09
C TRP A 63 -2.44 -1.09 15.53
N PRO A 64 -3.31 -0.85 16.53
CA PRO A 64 -3.11 -1.32 17.89
C PRO A 64 -3.12 -2.85 17.97
N GLU A 65 -2.33 -3.40 18.88
CA GLU A 65 -2.30 -4.84 19.16
C GLU A 65 -3.70 -5.39 19.50
N ASP A 66 -4.46 -4.66 20.28
CA ASP A 66 -5.83 -5.04 20.69
C ASP A 66 -6.81 -5.12 19.51
N ASP A 67 -6.53 -4.43 18.41
CA ASP A 67 -7.35 -4.46 17.19
C ASP A 67 -7.00 -5.64 16.27
N TRP A 68 -5.84 -6.29 16.47
CA TRP A 68 -5.35 -7.34 15.59
C TRP A 68 -6.33 -8.50 15.35
N PRO A 69 -6.98 -9.09 16.37
CA PRO A 69 -7.91 -10.20 16.12
C PRO A 69 -9.05 -9.84 15.18
N ARG A 70 -9.52 -8.58 15.23
CA ARG A 70 -10.56 -8.08 14.35
C ARG A 70 -10.03 -7.74 12.96
N LEU A 71 -8.86 -7.10 12.88
CA LEU A 71 -8.20 -6.80 11.61
C LEU A 71 -7.85 -8.09 10.85
N ALA A 72 -7.33 -9.10 11.52
CA ALA A 72 -7.04 -10.41 10.94
C ALA A 72 -8.29 -11.05 10.32
N CYS A 73 -9.43 -10.97 11.01
CA CYS A 73 -10.70 -11.43 10.48
C CYS A 73 -11.14 -10.63 9.25
N VAL A 74 -10.99 -9.30 9.25
CA VAL A 74 -11.27 -8.46 8.09
C VAL A 74 -10.38 -8.86 6.92
N ILE A 75 -9.07 -8.96 7.11
CA ILE A 75 -8.11 -9.39 6.07
C ILE A 75 -8.54 -10.74 5.48
N TRP A 76 -8.88 -11.71 6.34
CA TRP A 76 -9.31 -13.02 5.86
C TRP A 76 -10.58 -12.95 5.02
N ARG A 77 -11.54 -12.13 5.39
CA ARG A 77 -12.81 -12.01 4.67
C ARG A 77 -12.67 -11.27 3.36
N GLU A 78 -11.90 -10.20 3.35
CA GLU A 78 -11.75 -9.31 2.21
C GLU A 78 -10.85 -9.91 1.11
N SER A 79 -9.71 -10.50 1.48
CA SER A 79 -8.69 -10.93 0.53
C SER A 79 -8.20 -12.36 0.70
N ARG A 80 -8.62 -13.07 1.76
CA ARG A 80 -8.00 -14.34 2.17
C ARG A 80 -6.50 -14.22 2.49
N GLY A 81 -6.07 -13.03 2.91
CA GLY A 81 -4.66 -12.71 3.17
C GLY A 81 -3.83 -12.49 1.91
N TYR A 82 -4.45 -12.37 0.74
CA TYR A 82 -3.76 -12.16 -0.53
C TYR A 82 -3.59 -10.66 -0.81
N PRO A 83 -2.35 -10.12 -0.80
CA PRO A 83 -2.12 -8.68 -0.92
C PRO A 83 -2.44 -8.12 -2.31
N PHE A 84 -2.42 -8.96 -3.35
CA PHE A 84 -2.75 -8.55 -4.72
C PHE A 84 -4.23 -8.77 -5.07
N ALA A 85 -5.10 -8.95 -4.07
CA ALA A 85 -6.53 -9.06 -4.30
C ALA A 85 -7.07 -7.76 -4.93
N HIS A 86 -7.82 -7.91 -6.03
CA HIS A 86 -8.46 -6.80 -6.71
C HIS A 86 -9.88 -7.16 -7.12
N ASN A 87 -10.85 -6.37 -6.72
CA ASN A 87 -12.24 -6.47 -7.16
C ASN A 87 -12.61 -5.25 -8.01
N PRO A 88 -12.52 -5.33 -9.35
CA PRO A 88 -12.81 -4.21 -10.25
C PRO A 88 -14.30 -4.04 -10.59
N ARG A 89 -15.18 -4.87 -9.98
CA ARG A 89 -16.60 -4.92 -10.37
C ARG A 89 -17.38 -3.74 -9.76
N PRO A 90 -18.04 -2.90 -10.59
CA PRO A 90 -18.91 -1.85 -10.05
C PRO A 90 -19.98 -2.40 -9.10
N PRO A 91 -20.28 -1.73 -7.98
CA PRO A 91 -19.79 -0.39 -7.59
C PRO A 91 -18.41 -0.37 -6.95
N ASP A 92 -17.73 -1.50 -6.85
CA ASP A 92 -16.40 -1.60 -6.27
C ASP A 92 -15.29 -1.25 -7.27
N ASP A 93 -14.13 -0.98 -6.74
CA ASP A 93 -12.80 -1.00 -7.32
C ASP A 93 -11.84 -1.11 -6.13
N SER A 94 -11.76 -2.32 -5.58
CA SER A 94 -11.20 -2.57 -4.24
C SER A 94 -9.87 -3.30 -4.32
N TYR A 95 -8.89 -2.84 -3.55
CA TYR A 95 -7.49 -3.26 -3.65
C TYR A 95 -6.93 -3.78 -2.32
N GLY A 96 -6.11 -4.81 -2.40
CA GLY A 96 -5.21 -5.27 -1.37
C GLY A 96 -5.86 -6.05 -0.23
N LEU A 97 -5.15 -6.13 0.89
CA LEU A 97 -5.48 -7.00 2.03
C LEU A 97 -6.86 -6.73 2.62
N ILE A 98 -7.25 -5.47 2.78
CA ILE A 98 -8.53 -5.06 3.39
C ILE A 98 -9.50 -4.45 2.39
N GLN A 99 -9.27 -4.67 1.09
CA GLN A 99 -10.13 -4.28 -0.02
C GLN A 99 -10.57 -2.81 0.04
N LEU A 100 -9.59 -1.90 0.00
CA LEU A 100 -9.86 -0.47 -0.04
C LEU A 100 -10.51 -0.07 -1.36
N ASN A 101 -11.76 0.43 -1.29
CA ASN A 101 -12.53 0.81 -2.48
C ASN A 101 -12.12 2.18 -3.04
N MET A 102 -11.44 2.19 -4.18
CA MET A 102 -10.93 3.41 -4.80
C MET A 102 -12.01 4.27 -5.45
N ARG A 103 -13.18 3.71 -5.79
CA ARG A 103 -14.31 4.56 -6.23
C ARG A 103 -14.78 5.49 -5.13
N ALA A 104 -14.74 5.03 -3.88
CA ALA A 104 -15.16 5.82 -2.72
C ALA A 104 -14.03 6.71 -2.17
N HIS A 105 -12.79 6.23 -2.21
CA HIS A 105 -11.71 6.80 -1.40
C HIS A 105 -10.60 7.48 -2.22
N TRP A 106 -10.56 7.34 -3.54
CA TRP A 106 -9.51 7.87 -4.39
C TRP A 106 -9.23 9.38 -4.20
N PRO A 107 -10.23 10.27 -4.01
CA PRO A 107 -9.97 11.70 -3.86
C PRO A 107 -8.96 12.08 -2.77
N TRP A 108 -8.91 11.27 -1.70
CA TRP A 108 -7.95 11.50 -0.62
C TRP A 108 -6.80 10.50 -0.60
N VAL A 109 -7.02 9.23 -0.99
CA VAL A 109 -5.96 8.19 -1.06
C VAL A 109 -4.85 8.62 -2.01
N ARG A 110 -5.18 9.17 -3.18
CA ARG A 110 -4.19 9.63 -4.17
C ARG A 110 -3.22 10.71 -3.66
N LEU A 111 -3.49 11.29 -2.51
CA LEU A 111 -2.60 12.27 -1.87
C LEU A 111 -1.59 11.60 -0.93
N LEU A 112 -1.76 10.33 -0.65
CA LEU A 112 -0.93 9.51 0.25
C LEU A 112 -0.11 8.45 -0.48
N VAL A 113 -0.39 8.26 -1.76
CA VAL A 113 0.34 7.36 -2.66
C VAL A 113 0.89 8.18 -3.83
N ASP A 114 1.83 7.65 -4.62
CA ASP A 114 2.46 8.36 -5.75
C ASP A 114 1.53 8.53 -6.98
N GLY A 115 0.21 8.39 -6.74
CA GLY A 115 -0.83 8.61 -7.75
C GLY A 115 -1.30 7.34 -8.45
N TYR A 116 -0.91 6.16 -7.97
CA TYR A 116 -1.30 4.87 -8.55
C TYR A 116 -2.01 3.98 -7.53
N ALA A 117 -3.22 3.53 -7.85
CA ALA A 117 -3.96 2.62 -6.99
C ALA A 117 -3.26 1.26 -6.81
N SER A 118 -2.35 0.88 -7.72
CA SER A 118 -1.55 -0.33 -7.61
C SER A 118 -0.59 -0.35 -6.43
N GLU A 119 -0.28 0.80 -5.83
CA GLU A 119 0.52 0.87 -4.60
C GLU A 119 -0.20 0.25 -3.40
N LEU A 120 -1.52 0.15 -3.48
CA LEU A 120 -2.33 -0.54 -2.47
C LEU A 120 -2.16 -2.08 -2.48
N PHE A 121 -1.39 -2.62 -3.41
CA PHE A 121 -0.96 -4.02 -3.36
C PHE A 121 0.24 -4.23 -2.43
N ASP A 122 0.95 -3.17 -2.05
CA ASP A 122 1.93 -3.23 -0.97
C ASP A 122 1.20 -3.36 0.38
N PRO A 123 1.51 -4.39 1.19
CA PRO A 123 0.80 -4.66 2.43
C PRO A 123 0.87 -3.53 3.45
N TYR A 124 2.03 -2.90 3.61
CA TYR A 124 2.21 -1.79 4.53
C TYR A 124 1.36 -0.59 4.11
N THR A 125 1.46 -0.19 2.84
CA THR A 125 0.69 0.92 2.27
C THR A 125 -0.81 0.67 2.40
N ASN A 126 -1.27 -0.55 2.11
CA ASN A 126 -2.67 -0.93 2.25
C ASN A 126 -3.18 -0.79 3.68
N LEU A 127 -2.44 -1.35 4.64
CA LEU A 127 -2.82 -1.33 6.05
C LEU A 127 -2.70 0.08 6.66
N MET A 128 -1.71 0.88 6.28
CA MET A 128 -1.54 2.27 6.73
C MET A 128 -2.70 3.16 6.23
N ILE A 129 -3.11 3.02 4.97
CA ILE A 129 -4.27 3.73 4.43
C ILE A 129 -5.55 3.22 5.07
N GLY A 130 -5.65 1.91 5.34
CA GLY A 130 -6.75 1.34 6.10
C GLY A 130 -6.87 1.90 7.50
N ARG A 131 -5.75 2.10 8.20
CA ARG A 131 -5.74 2.77 9.51
C ARG A 131 -6.24 4.21 9.39
N THR A 132 -5.83 4.95 8.38
CA THR A 132 -6.33 6.29 8.10
C THR A 132 -7.85 6.30 7.84
N LEU A 133 -8.37 5.31 7.10
CA LEU A 133 -9.80 5.15 6.85
C LEU A 133 -10.56 4.84 8.14
N PHE A 134 -10.01 3.97 8.99
CA PHE A 134 -10.54 3.66 10.31
C PHE A 134 -10.69 4.94 11.16
N ASP A 135 -9.64 5.76 11.26
CA ASP A 135 -9.68 7.01 12.04
C ASP A 135 -10.70 8.01 11.49
N LYS A 136 -10.85 8.10 10.17
CA LYS A 136 -11.91 8.90 9.53
C LYS A 136 -13.30 8.36 9.87
N ALA A 137 -13.48 7.06 9.92
CA ALA A 137 -14.75 6.44 10.28
C ALA A 137 -15.10 6.67 11.76
N VAL A 138 -14.13 6.61 12.68
CA VAL A 138 -14.32 7.02 14.08
C VAL A 138 -14.85 8.44 14.16
N GLN A 139 -14.26 9.37 13.43
CA GLN A 139 -14.69 10.78 13.43
C GLN A 139 -16.08 10.98 12.83
N ALA A 140 -16.43 10.23 11.79
CA ALA A 140 -17.70 10.39 11.08
C ALA A 140 -18.87 9.66 11.72
N TYR A 141 -18.62 8.48 12.30
CA TYR A 141 -19.65 7.53 12.72
C TYR A 141 -19.53 7.10 14.18
N GLY A 142 -18.43 7.42 14.86
CA GLY A 142 -18.12 6.91 16.21
C GLY A 142 -17.61 5.46 16.21
N ASP A 143 -17.47 4.83 15.04
CA ASP A 143 -17.02 3.45 14.89
C ASP A 143 -16.06 3.33 13.70
N GLY A 144 -14.81 2.98 13.99
CA GLY A 144 -13.76 2.85 12.98
C GLY A 144 -13.94 1.66 12.04
N TRP A 145 -14.72 0.66 12.46
CA TRP A 145 -14.95 -0.55 11.66
C TRP A 145 -16.09 -0.41 10.64
N GLN A 146 -16.82 0.70 10.68
CA GLN A 146 -17.94 0.97 9.79
C GLN A 146 -17.70 0.66 8.30
N PRO A 147 -16.51 0.95 7.71
CA PRO A 147 -16.24 0.63 6.32
C PRO A 147 -16.31 -0.86 5.97
N TRP A 148 -16.12 -1.73 6.98
CA TRP A 148 -16.07 -3.19 6.80
C TRP A 148 -17.28 -3.94 7.40
N ILE A 149 -18.29 -3.23 7.88
CA ILE A 149 -19.49 -3.86 8.52
C ILE A 149 -20.26 -4.72 7.50
N ALA A 150 -20.41 -4.27 6.27
CA ALA A 150 -21.25 -4.95 5.28
C ALA A 150 -20.74 -6.36 4.88
N THR A 151 -19.48 -6.66 5.13
CA THR A 151 -18.88 -7.97 4.82
C THR A 151 -18.99 -8.97 5.97
N ASN A 152 -19.71 -8.68 7.04
CA ASN A 152 -19.21 -9.07 8.30
C ASN A 152 -19.94 -9.85 9.27
N GLY A 153 -21.05 -10.16 9.24
CA GLY A 153 -21.79 -10.91 10.28
C GLY A 153 -21.05 -11.93 11.17
N SER A 154 -19.72 -12.03 11.11
CA SER A 154 -19.00 -13.10 11.80
C SER A 154 -17.58 -12.76 12.33
N CYS A 155 -17.11 -11.50 12.25
CA CYS A 155 -15.84 -11.16 12.89
C CYS A 155 -16.01 -10.84 14.37
N PRO A 156 -15.09 -11.30 15.26
CA PRO A 156 -15.19 -11.01 16.68
C PRO A 156 -15.28 -9.50 16.96
N GLY A 157 -16.27 -9.12 17.77
CA GLY A 157 -16.45 -7.74 18.24
C GLY A 157 -16.92 -6.75 17.15
N LEU A 158 -17.30 -7.18 15.95
CA LEU A 158 -18.06 -6.37 15.01
C LEU A 158 -19.56 -6.55 15.30
N PRO A 159 -20.37 -5.49 15.21
CA PRO A 159 -21.82 -5.62 15.35
C PRO A 159 -22.38 -6.55 14.28
N SER A 160 -23.27 -7.42 14.69
CA SER A 160 -23.99 -8.36 13.80
C SER A 160 -25.09 -7.65 13.05
#